data_ccf3ce44c018c5cc02b2f5a20a9c5bc6
#
_entry.id   ccf3ce44c018c5cc02b2f5a20a9c5bc6
#
_cell.length_a   1.000
_cell.length_b   1.000
_cell.length_c   1.000
_cell.angle_alpha   90.00
_cell.angle_beta   90.00
_cell.angle_gamma   90.00
#
_symmetry.space_group_name_H-M   'P 1'
#
loop_
_entity.id
_entity.type
_entity.pdbx_description
1 polymer ?
#
loop_
_entity_poly.entity_id
_entity_poly.type
_entity_poly.pdbx_seq_one_letter_code
_entity_poly.pdbx_strand_id
1 'polypeptide(L)'
;MTTVALRTALIWNDEVMDDVVIEKPTRITVGRSGKATFVVPDIGLPPDFAIVRPGNRGYLLTLGEHMRGTICIDGEERDVADFVRRRDDGDGPGGFRATPISGRDWGVINL
;
A
#
# COMPACT_ATOMS: atom_id res chain seq x y z
N MET A 1 -10.49 -0.40 23.56
CA MET A 1 -9.91 0.16 22.31
C MET A 1 -9.80 -0.93 21.27
N THR A 2 -10.37 -0.69 20.13
CA THR A 2 -10.39 -1.69 19.05
C THR A 2 -9.12 -1.58 18.22
N THR A 3 -8.36 -2.66 18.11
CA THR A 3 -7.20 -2.72 17.26
C THR A 3 -7.64 -3.12 15.85
N VAL A 4 -7.25 -2.36 14.86
CA VAL A 4 -7.55 -2.68 13.45
C VAL A 4 -6.44 -3.58 12.93
N ALA A 5 -6.80 -4.79 12.53
CA ALA A 5 -5.87 -5.69 11.85
C ALA A 5 -5.79 -5.31 10.36
N LEU A 6 -4.61 -5.45 9.78
CA LEU A 6 -4.41 -5.27 8.35
C LEU A 6 -4.02 -6.61 7.74
N ARG A 7 -4.76 -7.03 6.73
CA ARG A 7 -4.41 -8.19 5.93
C ARG A 7 -3.87 -7.75 4.60
N THR A 8 -2.70 -8.27 4.23
CA THR A 8 -2.09 -8.02 2.93
C THR A 8 -1.74 -9.33 2.26
N ALA A 9 -1.84 -9.37 0.94
CA ALA A 9 -1.51 -10.55 0.19
C ALA A 9 -0.76 -10.18 -1.08
N LEU A 10 0.25 -10.98 -1.43
CA LEU A 10 0.93 -10.89 -2.70
C LEU A 10 0.29 -11.87 -3.67
N ILE A 11 -0.21 -11.35 -4.79
CA ILE A 11 -0.87 -12.16 -5.82
C ILE A 11 -0.04 -12.11 -7.09
N TRP A 12 0.23 -13.27 -7.67
CA TRP A 12 0.97 -13.41 -8.91
C TRP A 12 0.30 -14.49 -9.77
N ASN A 13 -0.02 -14.14 -11.02
CA ASN A 13 -0.75 -15.04 -11.93
C ASN A 13 -2.03 -15.62 -11.30
N ASP A 14 -2.82 -14.75 -10.66
CA ASP A 14 -4.08 -15.09 -10.00
C ASP A 14 -3.94 -16.06 -8.81
N GLU A 15 -2.71 -16.30 -8.34
CA GLU A 15 -2.46 -17.11 -7.15
C GLU A 15 -1.92 -16.27 -6.01
N VAL A 16 -2.40 -16.55 -4.80
CA VAL A 16 -1.87 -15.93 -3.60
C VAL A 16 -0.52 -16.58 -3.28
N MET A 17 0.55 -15.81 -3.42
CA MET A 17 1.91 -16.28 -3.19
C MET A 17 2.34 -16.10 -1.74
N ASP A 18 1.79 -15.11 -1.07
CA ASP A 18 2.11 -14.80 0.31
C ASP A 18 0.96 -14.04 0.93
N ASP A 19 0.78 -14.15 2.24
CA ASP A 19 -0.31 -13.54 2.97
C ASP A 19 0.21 -13.16 4.36
N VAL A 20 0.03 -11.90 4.73
CA VAL A 20 0.49 -11.37 6.01
C VAL A 20 -0.65 -10.63 6.68
N VAL A 21 -0.94 -11.02 7.93
CA VAL A 21 -1.90 -10.31 8.76
C VAL A 21 -1.13 -9.68 9.91
N ILE A 22 -1.25 -8.36 10.07
CA ILE A 22 -0.62 -7.64 11.17
C ILE A 22 -1.70 -7.13 12.11
N GLU A 23 -1.52 -7.41 13.40
CA GLU A 23 -2.42 -6.96 14.46
C GLU A 23 -1.84 -5.78 15.22
N LYS A 24 -0.53 -5.63 15.19
CA LYS A 24 0.16 -4.47 15.76
C LYS A 24 0.68 -3.60 14.61
N PRO A 25 0.52 -2.29 14.68
CA PRO A 25 1.00 -1.41 13.63
C PRO A 25 2.48 -1.66 13.31
N THR A 26 2.75 -2.10 12.10
CA THR A 26 4.09 -2.33 11.59
C THR A 26 4.13 -1.99 10.11
N ARG A 27 5.33 -1.83 9.57
CA ARG A 27 5.52 -1.52 8.15
C ARG A 27 5.33 -2.77 7.31
N ILE A 28 4.66 -2.61 6.18
CA ILE A 28 4.63 -3.60 5.11
C ILE A 28 5.48 -3.05 3.98
N THR A 29 6.54 -3.76 3.64
CA THR A 29 7.47 -3.34 2.60
C THR A 29 7.41 -4.27 1.41
N VAL A 30 7.69 -3.71 0.23
CA VAL A 30 7.73 -4.45 -1.01
C VAL A 30 8.96 -4.01 -1.81
N GLY A 31 9.66 -4.95 -2.41
CA GLY A 31 10.84 -4.63 -3.19
C GLY A 31 11.74 -5.85 -3.40
N ARG A 32 12.91 -5.59 -3.98
CA ARG A 32 13.88 -6.65 -4.29
C ARG A 32 14.75 -7.06 -3.10
N SER A 33 14.71 -6.32 -2.00
CA SER A 33 15.46 -6.69 -0.81
C SER A 33 14.94 -7.98 -0.19
N GLY A 34 15.83 -8.88 0.21
CA GLY A 34 15.45 -10.09 0.92
C GLY A 34 14.82 -9.84 2.28
N LYS A 35 14.90 -8.59 2.79
CA LYS A 35 14.29 -8.17 4.05
C LYS A 35 12.91 -7.57 3.88
N ALA A 36 12.45 -7.36 2.64
CA ALA A 36 11.12 -6.83 2.39
C ALA A 36 10.05 -7.82 2.85
N THR A 37 8.89 -7.30 3.27
CA THR A 37 7.76 -8.14 3.63
C THR A 37 7.34 -9.00 2.45
N PHE A 38 7.25 -8.39 1.26
CA PHE A 38 7.03 -9.10 0.00
C PHE A 38 8.22 -8.86 -0.91
N VAL A 39 8.97 -9.91 -1.22
CA VAL A 39 10.12 -9.82 -2.11
C VAL A 39 9.64 -9.98 -3.55
N VAL A 40 9.92 -8.99 -4.38
CA VAL A 40 9.50 -8.94 -5.78
C VAL A 40 10.71 -8.56 -6.66
N PRO A 41 10.64 -8.82 -7.97
CA PRO A 41 11.68 -8.35 -8.89
C PRO A 41 11.81 -6.84 -8.87
N ASP A 42 12.90 -6.33 -9.45
CA ASP A 42 13.11 -4.88 -9.58
C ASP A 42 12.04 -4.29 -10.51
N ILE A 43 11.16 -3.48 -9.92
CA ILE A 43 10.05 -2.83 -10.60
C ILE A 43 10.18 -1.29 -10.56
N GLY A 44 11.38 -0.78 -10.29
CA GLY A 44 11.63 0.65 -10.23
C GLY A 44 11.34 1.29 -8.87
N LEU A 45 10.95 0.50 -7.87
CA LEU A 45 10.78 0.99 -6.50
C LEU A 45 12.08 0.88 -5.72
N PRO A 46 12.24 1.64 -4.62
CA PRO A 46 13.33 1.39 -3.68
C PRO A 46 13.36 -0.08 -3.26
N PRO A 47 14.54 -0.64 -2.92
CA PRO A 47 14.64 -2.07 -2.59
C PRO A 47 13.72 -2.53 -1.45
N ASP A 48 13.30 -1.61 -0.61
CA ASP A 48 12.53 -1.88 0.60
C ASP A 48 11.48 -0.80 0.78
N PHE A 49 10.58 -0.68 -0.20
CA PHE A 49 9.59 0.38 -0.23
C PHE A 49 8.46 0.11 0.76
N ALA A 50 8.25 1.03 1.71
CA ALA A 50 7.18 0.91 2.69
C ALA A 50 5.85 1.34 2.07
N ILE A 51 5.14 0.38 1.47
CA ILE A 51 3.83 0.65 0.87
C ILE A 51 2.76 0.93 1.93
N VAL A 52 2.88 0.30 3.09
CA VAL A 52 2.02 0.56 4.24
C VAL A 52 2.90 0.81 5.45
N ARG A 53 2.54 1.79 6.26
CA ARG A 53 3.24 2.11 7.51
C ARG A 53 2.23 2.55 8.57
N PRO A 54 2.59 2.48 9.86
CA PRO A 54 1.71 2.95 10.92
C PRO A 54 1.39 4.44 10.76
N GLY A 55 0.14 4.80 10.98
CA GLY A 55 -0.33 6.18 11.02
C GLY A 55 -0.98 6.48 12.36
N ASN A 56 -1.50 7.70 12.51
CA ASN A 56 -2.05 8.16 13.78
C ASN A 56 -3.29 7.37 14.24
N ARG A 57 -4.09 6.87 13.30
CA ARG A 57 -5.35 6.18 13.60
C ARG A 57 -5.50 4.87 12.85
N GLY A 58 -4.41 4.27 12.46
CA GLY A 58 -4.42 3.04 11.67
C GLY A 58 -3.16 2.97 10.84
N TYR A 59 -3.32 2.97 9.53
CA TYR A 59 -2.20 2.82 8.60
C TYR A 59 -2.19 3.94 7.58
N LEU A 60 -1.02 4.20 7.02
CA LEU A 60 -0.84 5.05 5.84
C LEU A 60 -0.45 4.18 4.67
N LEU A 61 -1.21 4.28 3.59
CA LEU A 61 -0.93 3.63 2.32
C LEU A 61 -0.25 4.63 1.38
N THR A 62 0.91 4.28 0.82
CA THR A 62 1.64 5.14 -0.11
C THR A 62 1.63 4.54 -1.50
N LEU A 63 1.13 5.29 -2.47
CA LEU A 63 0.96 4.87 -3.85
C LEU A 63 1.81 5.73 -4.78
N GLY A 64 2.40 5.10 -5.79
CA GLY A 64 3.28 5.75 -6.76
C GLY A 64 2.66 5.88 -8.15
N GLU A 65 3.24 6.74 -8.98
CA GLU A 65 2.75 7.05 -10.33
C GLU A 65 2.60 5.85 -11.25
N HIS A 66 3.44 4.83 -11.04
CA HIS A 66 3.43 3.64 -11.91
C HIS A 66 2.50 2.55 -11.43
N MET A 67 1.87 2.76 -10.27
CA MET A 67 0.93 1.80 -9.73
C MET A 67 -0.43 1.95 -10.38
N ARG A 68 -1.14 0.83 -10.50
CA ARG A 68 -2.49 0.76 -11.06
C ARG A 68 -3.37 -0.04 -10.12
N GLY A 69 -4.66 0.03 -10.31
CA GLY A 69 -5.61 -0.73 -9.54
C GLY A 69 -6.73 0.12 -8.99
N THR A 70 -7.35 -0.36 -7.93
CA THR A 70 -8.51 0.26 -7.30
C THR A 70 -8.31 0.31 -5.80
N ILE A 71 -8.67 1.43 -5.19
CA ILE A 71 -8.74 1.56 -3.73
C ILE A 71 -10.16 1.97 -3.35
N CYS A 72 -10.61 1.51 -2.18
CA CYS A 72 -11.90 1.89 -1.62
C CYS A 72 -11.65 2.48 -0.22
N ILE A 73 -11.86 3.78 -0.10
CA ILE A 73 -11.65 4.54 1.14
C ILE A 73 -12.96 5.19 1.54
N ASP A 74 -13.41 4.93 2.76
CA ASP A 74 -14.68 5.44 3.28
C ASP A 74 -15.87 5.10 2.36
N GLY A 75 -15.84 3.91 1.77
CA GLY A 75 -16.88 3.44 0.88
C GLY A 75 -16.82 3.99 -0.54
N GLU A 76 -15.84 4.81 -0.85
CA GLU A 76 -15.67 5.40 -2.18
C GLU A 76 -14.55 4.71 -2.95
N GLU A 77 -14.89 4.09 -4.07
CA GLU A 77 -13.92 3.46 -4.94
C GLU A 77 -13.25 4.49 -5.85
N ARG A 78 -11.92 4.39 -5.96
CA ARG A 78 -11.12 5.28 -6.80
C ARG A 78 -10.09 4.49 -7.57
N ASP A 79 -9.83 4.92 -8.79
CA ASP A 79 -8.70 4.42 -9.58
C ASP A 79 -7.38 4.91 -8.97
N VAL A 80 -6.43 3.99 -8.80
CA VAL A 80 -5.14 4.31 -8.18
C VAL A 80 -4.39 5.38 -8.96
N ALA A 81 -4.29 5.25 -10.29
CA ALA A 81 -3.58 6.23 -11.10
C ALA A 81 -4.21 7.62 -11.01
N ASP A 82 -5.52 7.70 -11.00
CA ASP A 82 -6.24 8.96 -10.87
C ASP A 82 -6.03 9.59 -9.50
N PHE A 83 -6.07 8.77 -8.45
CA PHE A 83 -5.79 9.20 -7.10
C PHE A 83 -4.40 9.83 -6.97
N VAL A 84 -3.38 9.18 -7.52
CA VAL A 84 -2.00 9.68 -7.43
C VAL A 84 -1.81 10.97 -8.23
N ARG A 85 -2.45 11.11 -9.39
CA ARG A 85 -2.37 12.33 -10.20
C ARG A 85 -2.92 13.56 -9.49
N ARG A 86 -3.86 13.38 -8.57
CA ARG A 86 -4.49 14.48 -7.84
C ARG A 86 -3.76 14.86 -6.56
N ARG A 87 -2.51 14.42 -6.41
CA ARG A 87 -1.73 14.74 -5.21
C ARG A 87 -1.48 16.24 -5.10
N ASP A 88 -1.40 16.70 -3.85
CA ASP A 88 -1.05 18.09 -3.54
C ASP A 88 0.46 18.24 -3.36
N ASP A 89 0.96 19.47 -3.44
CA ASP A 89 2.39 19.77 -3.24
C ASP A 89 2.90 19.32 -1.87
N GLY A 90 2.03 19.19 -0.88
CA GLY A 90 2.36 18.73 0.44
C GLY A 90 2.53 17.21 0.60
N ASP A 91 2.25 16.45 -0.45
CA ASP A 91 2.32 14.98 -0.38
C ASP A 91 3.74 14.40 -0.48
N GLY A 92 4.75 15.26 -0.49
CA GLY A 92 6.14 14.86 -0.51
C GLY A 92 6.76 14.80 -1.90
N PRO A 93 8.02 14.36 -2.00
CA PRO A 93 8.73 14.36 -3.27
C PRO A 93 8.11 13.42 -4.30
N GLY A 94 8.19 13.88 -5.52
CA GLY A 94 7.68 13.42 -6.78
C GLY A 94 7.14 12.00 -6.92
N GLY A 95 5.92 11.88 -7.39
CA GLY A 95 5.37 10.63 -7.86
C GLY A 95 4.63 9.78 -6.83
N PHE A 96 4.55 10.22 -5.57
CA PHE A 96 3.87 9.45 -4.52
C PHE A 96 2.77 10.25 -3.84
N ARG A 97 1.74 9.53 -3.42
CA ARG A 97 0.68 10.09 -2.57
C ARG A 97 0.34 9.10 -1.47
N ALA A 98 0.28 9.59 -0.23
CA ALA A 98 -0.12 8.79 0.91
C ALA A 98 -1.57 9.09 1.30
N THR A 99 -2.27 8.08 1.80
CA THR A 99 -3.61 8.24 2.34
C THR A 99 -3.79 7.37 3.57
N PRO A 100 -4.49 7.87 4.61
CA PRO A 100 -4.86 7.03 5.73
C PRO A 100 -5.84 5.94 5.27
N ILE A 101 -5.67 4.74 5.83
CA ILE A 101 -6.63 3.65 5.66
C ILE A 101 -7.00 3.09 7.03
N SER A 102 -8.22 2.65 7.17
CA SER A 102 -8.71 2.06 8.41
C SER A 102 -10.00 1.28 8.19
N GLY A 103 -10.37 0.48 9.18
CA GLY A 103 -11.68 -0.15 9.21
C GLY A 103 -12.00 -1.02 8.00
N ARG A 104 -12.91 -0.54 7.16
CA ARG A 104 -13.43 -1.29 6.02
C ARG A 104 -12.75 -0.96 4.69
N ASP A 105 -11.68 -0.21 4.74
CA ASP A 105 -10.96 0.18 3.54
C ASP A 105 -10.25 -1.03 2.93
N TRP A 106 -10.16 -1.04 1.60
CA TRP A 106 -9.50 -2.12 0.89
C TRP A 106 -8.92 -1.60 -0.43
N GLY A 107 -8.09 -2.40 -1.05
CA GLY A 107 -7.54 -2.05 -2.35
C GLY A 107 -6.85 -3.22 -3.01
N VAL A 108 -6.73 -3.12 -4.34
CA VAL A 108 -5.92 -4.01 -5.16
C VAL A 108 -4.96 -3.14 -5.94
N ILE A 109 -3.67 -3.33 -5.69
CA ILE A 109 -2.61 -2.50 -6.25
C ILE A 109 -1.74 -3.36 -7.16
N ASN A 110 -1.65 -2.97 -8.42
CA ASN A 110 -0.72 -3.56 -9.38
C ASN A 110 0.56 -2.74 -9.39
N LEU A 111 1.65 -3.40 -9.11
CA LEU A 111 2.97 -2.79 -9.02
C LEU A 111 3.67 -2.72 -10.38
#